data_6c840db85af0c89ec47fbf432ab3f47f
#
_entry.id   6c840db85af0c89ec47fbf432ab3f47f
#
_cell.length_a   1.000
_cell.length_b   1.000
_cell.length_c   1.000
_cell.angle_alpha   90.00
_cell.angle_beta   90.00
_cell.angle_gamma   90.00
#
_symmetry.space_group_name_H-M   'P 1'
#
loop_
_entity.id
_entity.type
_entity.pdbx_description
1 polymer ?
#
loop_
_entity_poly.entity_id
_entity_poly.type
_entity_poly.pdbx_seq_one_letter_code
_entity_poly.pdbx_strand_id
1 'polypeptide(L)'
;MSSQRPNILLVTTDQQRTDTLGCYGSAWAGTPHLDALAAEGVCCERAYTTNPVCTPARVSLFTGLQVSRHGAWNVGMNAPGQTRTVAHRLAELGYRTHNIGKMHFQAYGSDED
;
A
#
# COMPACT_ATOMS: atom_id res chain seq x y z
N MET A 1 -31.79 1.70 9.36
CA MET A 1 -30.53 1.02 9.75
C MET A 1 -29.41 2.01 9.50
N SER A 2 -28.76 2.52 10.55
CA SER A 2 -27.56 3.37 10.42
C SER A 2 -26.46 2.47 9.82
N SER A 3 -26.08 2.68 8.57
CA SER A 3 -24.93 2.01 7.99
C SER A 3 -23.67 2.58 8.65
N GLN A 4 -23.24 1.97 9.73
CA GLN A 4 -21.93 2.30 10.29
C GLN A 4 -20.88 1.98 9.22
N ARG A 5 -20.17 3.03 8.80
CA ARG A 5 -19.05 2.86 7.87
C ARG A 5 -17.95 2.06 8.57
N PRO A 6 -17.42 0.99 7.96
CA PRO A 6 -16.36 0.20 8.59
C PRO A 6 -15.07 1.03 8.70
N ASN A 7 -14.29 0.77 9.73
CA ASN A 7 -12.91 1.23 9.78
C ASN A 7 -12.08 0.46 8.74
N ILE A 8 -11.12 1.15 8.13
CA ILE A 8 -10.24 0.58 7.11
C ILE A 8 -8.81 0.65 7.62
N LEU A 9 -8.16 -0.49 7.74
CA LEU A 9 -6.74 -0.61 8.07
C LEU A 9 -5.99 -1.20 6.87
N LEU A 10 -5.10 -0.41 6.28
CA LEU A 10 -4.17 -0.88 5.25
C LEU A 10 -2.79 -1.08 5.88
N VAL A 11 -2.31 -2.31 5.90
CA VAL A 11 -0.96 -2.66 6.36
C VAL A 11 -0.12 -3.07 5.16
N THR A 12 1.01 -2.40 4.95
CA THR A 12 1.94 -2.74 3.89
C THR A 12 3.31 -3.09 4.49
N THR A 13 3.86 -4.19 4.07
CA THR A 13 5.26 -4.56 4.36
C THR A 13 6.19 -3.95 3.32
N ASP A 14 7.48 -3.79 3.67
CA ASP A 14 8.50 -3.36 2.72
C ASP A 14 9.31 -4.58 2.28
N GLN A 15 9.42 -4.77 0.98
CA GLN A 15 10.24 -5.83 0.36
C GLN A 15 9.89 -7.28 0.77
N GLN A 16 8.66 -7.51 1.24
CA GLN A 16 8.17 -8.84 1.61
C GLN A 16 8.00 -9.73 0.37
N ARG A 17 8.54 -10.93 0.42
CA ARG A 17 8.34 -11.98 -0.58
C ARG A 17 7.22 -12.93 -0.13
N THR A 18 6.50 -13.49 -1.07
CA THR A 18 5.41 -14.45 -0.78
C THR A 18 5.92 -15.72 -0.11
N ASP A 19 7.11 -16.20 -0.48
CA ASP A 19 7.73 -17.40 0.10
C ASP A 19 8.22 -17.21 1.56
N THR A 20 8.04 -16.02 2.13
CA THR A 20 8.31 -15.72 3.54
C THR A 20 7.05 -15.74 4.41
N LEU A 21 5.92 -16.21 3.88
CA LEU A 21 4.63 -16.29 4.58
C LEU A 21 4.11 -17.72 4.59
N GLY A 22 3.64 -18.18 5.76
CA GLY A 22 3.09 -19.53 5.92
C GLY A 22 1.86 -19.77 5.05
N CYS A 23 0.96 -18.80 4.93
CA CYS A 23 -0.24 -18.88 4.08
C CYS A 23 0.06 -19.04 2.58
N TYR A 24 1.28 -18.78 2.14
CA TYR A 24 1.78 -19.06 0.80
C TYR A 24 2.70 -20.29 0.72
N GLY A 25 2.70 -21.13 1.76
CA GLY A 25 3.42 -22.41 1.77
C GLY A 25 4.86 -22.34 2.25
N SER A 26 5.29 -21.28 2.93
CA SER A 26 6.61 -21.22 3.54
C SER A 26 6.74 -22.28 4.64
N ALA A 27 7.70 -23.18 4.50
CA ALA A 27 7.96 -24.23 5.48
C ALA A 27 8.84 -23.77 6.68
N TRP A 28 9.47 -22.58 6.55
CA TRP A 28 10.45 -22.07 7.51
C TRP A 28 10.03 -20.77 8.20
N ALA A 29 9.04 -20.07 7.66
CA ALA A 29 8.56 -18.82 8.22
C ALA A 29 7.38 -19.07 9.18
N GLY A 30 7.53 -18.70 10.43
CA GLY A 30 6.45 -18.71 11.41
C GLY A 30 5.65 -17.41 11.36
N THR A 31 4.52 -17.39 10.63
CA THR A 31 3.66 -16.23 10.50
C THR A 31 2.21 -16.50 10.95
N PRO A 32 2.01 -17.02 12.20
CA PRO A 32 0.71 -17.56 12.62
C PRO A 32 -0.43 -16.54 12.57
N HIS A 33 -0.18 -15.28 12.84
CA HIS A 33 -1.21 -14.24 12.82
C HIS A 33 -1.62 -13.86 11.39
N LEU A 34 -0.67 -13.83 10.45
CA LEU A 34 -0.97 -13.58 9.04
C LEU A 34 -1.66 -14.80 8.42
N ASP A 35 -1.25 -15.98 8.81
CA ASP A 35 -1.85 -17.24 8.36
C ASP A 35 -3.30 -17.35 8.84
N ALA A 36 -3.58 -17.00 10.10
CA ALA A 36 -4.94 -16.92 10.63
C ALA A 36 -5.78 -15.87 9.88
N LEU A 37 -5.25 -14.68 9.63
CA LEU A 37 -5.93 -13.65 8.87
C LEU A 37 -6.24 -14.11 7.44
N ALA A 38 -5.32 -14.80 6.78
CA ALA A 38 -5.51 -15.37 5.46
C ALA A 38 -6.60 -16.46 5.44
N ALA A 39 -6.67 -17.27 6.49
CA ALA A 39 -7.68 -18.32 6.63
C ALA A 39 -9.11 -17.78 6.89
N GLU A 40 -9.22 -16.63 7.57
CA GLU A 40 -10.50 -15.97 7.87
C GLU A 40 -10.96 -15.02 6.75
N GLY A 41 -10.05 -14.59 5.89
CA GLY A 41 -10.26 -13.57 4.87
C GLY A 41 -10.12 -14.11 3.44
N VAL A 42 -9.59 -13.25 2.57
CA VAL A 42 -9.28 -13.57 1.17
C VAL A 42 -7.78 -13.51 0.97
N CYS A 43 -7.18 -14.64 0.59
CA CYS A 43 -5.78 -14.72 0.19
C CYS A 43 -5.65 -14.63 -1.33
N CYS A 44 -4.94 -13.61 -1.82
CA CYS A 44 -4.73 -13.38 -3.26
C CYS A 44 -3.44 -14.04 -3.71
N GLU A 45 -3.54 -15.20 -4.37
CA GLU A 45 -2.36 -15.94 -4.86
C GLU A 45 -1.64 -15.25 -6.03
N ARG A 46 -2.33 -14.39 -6.76
CA ARG A 46 -1.82 -13.71 -7.97
C ARG A 46 -2.06 -12.23 -7.92
N ALA A 47 -1.49 -11.57 -6.89
CA ALA A 47 -1.46 -10.12 -6.79
C ALA A 47 -0.10 -9.60 -7.27
N TYR A 48 -0.12 -8.60 -8.15
CA TYR A 48 1.09 -8.07 -8.77
C TYR A 48 1.19 -6.57 -8.52
N THR A 49 2.41 -6.11 -8.26
CA THR A 49 2.71 -4.67 -8.24
C THR A 49 2.94 -4.15 -9.66
N THR A 50 2.67 -2.88 -9.86
CA THR A 50 2.92 -2.20 -11.15
C THR A 50 4.40 -1.96 -11.42
N ASN A 51 5.23 -2.00 -10.38
CA ASN A 51 6.68 -1.77 -10.46
C ASN A 51 7.35 -2.42 -9.24
N PRO A 52 8.53 -3.04 -9.37
CA PRO A 52 9.24 -3.65 -8.25
C PRO A 52 9.93 -2.65 -7.31
N VAL A 53 10.02 -1.37 -7.71
CA VAL A 53 10.67 -0.30 -6.93
C VAL A 53 9.67 0.40 -6.02
N CYS A 54 10.10 0.74 -4.80
CA CYS A 54 9.20 1.20 -3.72
C CYS A 54 8.43 2.48 -4.04
N THR A 55 9.04 3.55 -4.53
CA THR A 55 8.33 4.80 -4.84
C THR A 55 7.24 4.60 -5.90
N PRO A 56 7.53 4.08 -7.10
CA PRO A 56 6.49 3.88 -8.11
C PRO A 56 5.40 2.89 -7.67
N ALA A 57 5.76 1.81 -6.96
CA ALA A 57 4.79 0.85 -6.45
C ALA A 57 3.83 1.49 -5.44
N ARG A 58 4.36 2.30 -4.51
CA ARG A 58 3.55 2.98 -3.49
C ARG A 58 2.67 4.07 -4.10
N VAL A 59 3.20 4.89 -5.01
CA VAL A 59 2.39 5.87 -5.73
C VAL A 59 1.25 5.18 -6.48
N SER A 60 1.52 4.09 -7.18
CA SER A 60 0.47 3.31 -7.84
C SER A 60 -0.57 2.75 -6.86
N LEU A 61 -0.12 2.19 -5.74
CA LEU A 61 -1.01 1.63 -4.71
C LEU A 61 -1.99 2.67 -4.16
N PHE A 62 -1.49 3.86 -3.83
CA PHE A 62 -2.32 4.90 -3.21
C PHE A 62 -3.15 5.71 -4.20
N THR A 63 -2.77 5.74 -5.48
CA THR A 63 -3.46 6.51 -6.51
C THR A 63 -4.36 5.68 -7.42
N GLY A 64 -4.12 4.37 -7.49
CA GLY A 64 -4.77 3.49 -8.46
C GLY A 64 -4.28 3.70 -9.91
N LEU A 65 -3.19 4.46 -10.11
CA LEU A 65 -2.67 4.77 -11.43
C LEU A 65 -1.46 3.89 -11.77
N GLN A 66 -1.29 3.61 -13.04
CA GLN A 66 -0.08 3.00 -13.57
C GLN A 66 1.09 3.98 -13.56
N VAL A 67 2.31 3.47 -13.49
CA VAL A 67 3.55 4.28 -13.47
C VAL A 67 3.62 5.27 -14.64
N SER A 68 3.19 4.86 -15.83
CA SER A 68 3.13 5.72 -17.02
C SER A 68 2.17 6.91 -16.87
N ARG A 69 1.21 6.83 -15.95
CA ARG A 69 0.22 7.89 -15.70
C ARG A 69 0.65 8.85 -14.60
N HIS A 70 1.23 8.34 -13.52
CA HIS A 70 1.67 9.20 -12.41
C HIS A 70 3.12 9.70 -12.56
N GLY A 71 3.92 9.11 -13.46
CA GLY A 71 5.25 9.61 -13.80
C GLY A 71 6.36 9.39 -12.77
N ALA A 72 6.07 8.92 -11.57
CA ALA A 72 7.09 8.57 -10.56
C ALA A 72 7.62 7.17 -10.85
N TRP A 73 8.63 7.04 -11.68
CA TRP A 73 9.11 5.75 -12.21
C TRP A 73 10.32 5.18 -11.46
N ASN A 74 10.94 5.94 -10.54
CA ASN A 74 12.10 5.49 -9.77
C ASN A 74 12.12 6.12 -8.36
N VAL A 75 13.00 5.61 -7.50
CA VAL A 75 13.34 6.24 -6.21
C VAL A 75 14.00 7.60 -6.45
N GLY A 76 13.73 8.56 -5.57
CA GLY A 76 14.25 9.92 -5.72
C GLY A 76 13.39 10.81 -6.64
N MET A 77 12.28 10.31 -7.14
CA MET A 77 11.28 11.11 -7.86
C MET A 77 10.11 11.45 -6.94
N ASN A 78 9.65 12.69 -7.06
CA ASN A 78 8.43 13.10 -6.37
C ASN A 78 7.19 12.58 -7.10
N ALA A 79 6.18 12.17 -6.36
CA ALA A 79 4.85 12.04 -6.92
C ALA A 79 4.38 13.43 -7.40
N PRO A 80 3.64 13.54 -8.52
CA PRO A 80 3.13 14.84 -8.97
C PRO A 80 2.33 15.53 -7.87
N GLY A 81 2.61 16.82 -7.59
CA GLY A 81 2.14 17.56 -6.41
C GLY A 81 0.63 17.70 -6.22
N GLN A 82 -0.18 17.34 -7.24
CA GLN A 82 -1.64 17.32 -7.14
C GLN A 82 -2.22 15.90 -7.26
N THR A 83 -1.42 14.89 -6.98
CA THR A 83 -1.84 13.50 -7.10
C THR A 83 -2.86 13.14 -6.02
N ARG A 84 -4.10 12.89 -6.44
CA ARG A 84 -5.16 12.44 -5.52
C ARG A 84 -4.95 10.97 -5.16
N THR A 85 -4.98 10.69 -3.88
CA THR A 85 -4.81 9.34 -3.32
C THR A 85 -6.13 8.80 -2.76
N VAL A 86 -6.15 7.51 -2.45
CA VAL A 86 -7.26 6.87 -1.73
C VAL A 86 -7.57 7.59 -0.40
N ALA A 87 -6.55 8.14 0.29
CA ALA A 87 -6.75 8.91 1.52
C ALA A 87 -7.59 10.19 1.29
N HIS A 88 -7.34 10.91 0.19
CA HIS A 88 -8.17 12.07 -0.18
C HIS A 88 -9.62 11.65 -0.45
N ARG A 89 -9.83 10.54 -1.17
CA ARG A 89 -11.18 10.03 -1.44
C ARG A 89 -11.92 9.60 -0.18
N LEU A 90 -11.21 8.95 0.74
CA LEU A 90 -11.80 8.57 2.03
C LEU A 90 -12.13 9.79 2.90
N ALA A 91 -11.27 10.81 2.91
CA ALA A 91 -11.54 12.05 3.61
C ALA A 91 -12.80 12.77 3.08
N GLU A 92 -13.00 12.82 1.76
CA GLU A 92 -14.23 13.35 1.13
C GLU A 92 -15.48 12.56 1.54
N LEU A 93 -15.33 11.29 1.83
CA LEU A 93 -16.41 10.44 2.35
C LEU A 93 -16.58 10.56 3.87
N GLY A 94 -15.84 11.46 4.52
CA GLY A 94 -15.94 11.74 5.94
C GLY A 94 -15.14 10.81 6.85
N TYR A 95 -14.18 10.06 6.30
CA TYR A 95 -13.20 9.32 7.11
C TYR A 95 -12.10 10.24 7.63
N ARG A 96 -11.61 9.94 8.83
CA ARG A 96 -10.32 10.49 9.29
C ARG A 96 -9.22 9.57 8.80
N THR A 97 -8.26 10.14 8.08
CA THR A 97 -7.16 9.37 7.50
C THR A 97 -5.85 9.65 8.24
N HIS A 98 -5.09 8.61 8.50
CA HIS A 98 -3.78 8.69 9.13
C HIS A 98 -2.80 7.79 8.38
N ASN A 99 -1.54 8.22 8.33
CA ASN A 99 -0.45 7.39 7.87
C ASN A 99 0.59 7.25 8.98
N ILE A 100 1.11 6.05 9.17
CA ILE A 100 2.20 5.75 10.10
C ILE A 100 3.27 4.98 9.33
N GLY A 101 4.48 5.51 9.31
CA GLY A 101 5.61 4.90 8.61
C GLY A 101 5.81 5.41 7.18
N LYS A 102 6.37 4.57 6.33
CA LYS A 102 6.92 4.94 5.03
C LYS A 102 5.84 5.21 3.98
N MET A 103 5.67 6.46 3.58
CA MET A 103 4.89 6.85 2.37
C MET A 103 5.75 6.77 1.11
N HIS A 104 6.91 7.38 1.12
CA HIS A 104 7.90 7.39 0.03
C HIS A 104 7.35 7.97 -1.29
N PHE A 105 6.63 9.09 -1.19
CA PHE A 105 6.09 9.85 -2.33
C PHE A 105 7.01 10.98 -2.78
N GLN A 106 8.02 11.29 -1.97
CA GLN A 106 8.98 12.37 -2.18
C GLN A 106 10.40 11.83 -2.24
N ALA A 107 11.30 12.56 -2.89
CA ALA A 107 12.72 12.30 -2.85
C ALA A 107 13.25 12.48 -1.42
N TYR A 108 14.30 11.74 -1.06
CA TYR A 108 14.98 11.94 0.22
C TYR A 108 15.56 13.36 0.27
N GLY A 109 15.26 14.12 1.35
CA GLY A 109 15.78 15.47 1.55
C GLY A 109 15.06 16.57 0.78
N SER A 110 13.89 16.31 0.20
CA SER A 110 13.00 17.38 -0.25
C SER A 110 12.28 17.97 0.97
N ASP A 111 12.82 19.08 1.49
CA ASP A 111 12.21 19.87 2.57
C ASP A 111 11.05 20.73 2.03
N GLU A 112 10.07 20.10 1.42
CA GLU A 112 8.83 20.80 1.10
C GLU A 112 7.77 20.37 2.13
N ASP A 113 7.56 21.27 3.11
CA ASP A 113 6.47 21.26 4.08
C ASP A 113 5.07 21.34 3.40
#